data_7dd3b67a0d3a5cb8d957fd356ef05c9b
#
_entry.id   7dd3b67a0d3a5cb8d957fd356ef05c9b
#
_cell.length_a   1.000
_cell.length_b   1.000
_cell.length_c   1.000
_cell.angle_alpha   90.00
_cell.angle_beta   90.00
_cell.angle_gamma   90.00
#
_symmetry.space_group_name_H-M   'P 1'
#
loop_
_entity.id
_entity.type
_entity.pdbx_description
1 polymer ?
#
loop_
_entity_poly.entity_id
_entity_poly.type
_entity_poly.pdbx_seq_one_letter_code
_entity_poly.pdbx_strand_id
1 'polypeptide(L)'
;MSTILSIDDLPVSFVDEAELEEFMTRPSRALIDDLAGLDGDIMILGVSGKMGPTLARLAKRAAPGKTVIGVARYSKTGIRDRLDGWGVETIQADLMDREALGELPKPKNIIFMAGRKFGSSGSAELTWAMNVHCPALV
;
A
#
# COMPACT_ATOMS: atom_id res chain seq x y z
N MET A 1 -20.67 -14.46 2.59
CA MET A 1 -19.25 -14.64 3.02
C MET A 1 -18.88 -13.54 4.01
N SER A 2 -18.22 -13.92 5.09
CA SER A 2 -17.72 -12.95 6.07
C SER A 2 -16.74 -11.97 5.43
N THR A 3 -16.84 -10.69 5.78
CA THR A 3 -15.86 -9.67 5.36
C THR A 3 -14.59 -9.72 6.21
N ILE A 4 -14.59 -10.51 7.28
CA ILE A 4 -13.46 -10.71 8.21
C ILE A 4 -12.87 -12.09 7.92
N LEU A 5 -11.55 -12.17 7.89
CA LEU A 5 -10.83 -13.41 7.70
C LEU A 5 -11.04 -14.33 8.91
N SER A 6 -11.48 -15.57 8.65
CA SER A 6 -11.61 -16.65 9.63
C SER A 6 -10.88 -17.89 9.12
N ILE A 7 -10.32 -18.67 10.04
CA ILE A 7 -9.70 -19.95 9.70
C ILE A 7 -10.72 -20.97 9.17
N ASP A 8 -11.99 -20.81 9.58
CA ASP A 8 -13.08 -21.71 9.16
C ASP A 8 -13.59 -21.41 7.73
N ASP A 9 -13.21 -20.25 7.17
CA ASP A 9 -13.62 -19.77 5.84
C ASP A 9 -12.51 -19.88 4.78
N LEU A 10 -11.51 -20.73 5.02
CA LEU A 10 -10.40 -20.90 4.08
C LEU A 10 -10.85 -21.66 2.83
N PRO A 11 -10.75 -21.06 1.63
CA PRO A 11 -11.11 -21.74 0.39
C PRO A 11 -10.06 -22.80 0.02
N VAL A 12 -10.50 -23.85 -0.65
CA VAL A 12 -9.61 -24.90 -1.20
C VAL A 12 -8.84 -24.38 -2.42
N SER A 13 -9.47 -23.51 -3.20
CA SER A 13 -8.88 -22.88 -4.39
C SER A 13 -9.60 -21.58 -4.69
N PHE A 14 -9.00 -20.75 -5.55
CA PHE A 14 -9.60 -19.53 -6.08
C PHE A 14 -9.94 -19.72 -7.55
N VAL A 15 -11.06 -19.14 -7.98
CA VAL A 15 -11.53 -19.22 -9.36
C VAL A 15 -10.71 -18.28 -10.26
N ASP A 16 -10.35 -17.11 -9.73
CA ASP A 16 -9.59 -16.08 -10.45
C ASP A 16 -8.79 -15.17 -9.51
N GLU A 17 -8.04 -14.23 -10.09
CA GLU A 17 -7.24 -13.27 -9.34
C GLU A 17 -8.11 -12.31 -8.50
N ALA A 18 -9.31 -11.99 -8.95
CA ALA A 18 -10.19 -11.08 -8.23
C ALA A 18 -10.70 -11.71 -6.93
N GLU A 19 -11.03 -12.99 -6.96
CA GLU A 19 -11.42 -13.74 -5.76
C GLU A 19 -10.24 -13.88 -4.79
N LEU A 20 -9.04 -14.16 -5.30
CA LEU A 20 -7.83 -14.20 -4.49
C LEU A 20 -7.56 -12.83 -3.83
N GLU A 21 -7.65 -11.74 -4.58
CA GLU A 21 -7.44 -10.39 -4.07
C GLU A 21 -8.48 -10.01 -3.01
N GLU A 22 -9.75 -10.36 -3.26
CA GLU A 22 -10.82 -10.15 -2.29
C GLU A 22 -10.53 -10.88 -0.97
N PHE A 23 -10.10 -12.13 -1.06
CA PHE A 23 -9.75 -12.93 0.11
C PHE A 23 -8.52 -12.40 0.85
N MET A 24 -7.43 -12.10 0.12
CA MET A 24 -6.18 -11.57 0.69
C MET A 24 -6.35 -10.23 1.41
N THR A 25 -7.37 -9.49 1.06
CA THR A 25 -7.64 -8.17 1.65
C THR A 25 -8.72 -8.19 2.73
N ARG A 26 -9.14 -9.38 3.19
CA ARG A 26 -10.01 -9.51 4.37
C ARG A 26 -9.20 -9.32 5.63
N PRO A 27 -9.54 -8.35 6.47
CA PRO A 27 -8.81 -8.16 7.72
C PRO A 27 -9.15 -9.27 8.73
N SER A 28 -8.16 -9.68 9.51
CA SER A 28 -8.41 -10.47 10.71
C SER A 28 -8.98 -9.62 11.84
N ARG A 29 -9.61 -10.25 12.83
CA ARG A 29 -10.08 -9.54 14.02
C ARG A 29 -8.92 -8.85 14.75
N ALA A 30 -7.79 -9.52 14.90
CA ALA A 30 -6.60 -8.96 15.53
C ALA A 30 -6.11 -7.68 14.82
N LEU A 31 -6.06 -7.69 13.47
CA LEU A 31 -5.67 -6.49 12.70
C LEU A 31 -6.66 -5.33 12.90
N ILE A 32 -7.95 -5.61 12.96
CA ILE A 32 -8.97 -4.58 13.21
C ILE A 32 -8.77 -3.97 14.59
N ASP A 33 -8.56 -4.79 15.61
CA ASP A 33 -8.36 -4.35 16.98
C ASP A 33 -7.06 -3.56 17.14
N ASP A 34 -5.96 -4.00 16.52
CA ASP A 34 -4.67 -3.30 16.50
C ASP A 34 -4.79 -1.91 15.83
N LEU A 35 -5.42 -1.85 14.66
CA LEU A 35 -5.60 -0.57 13.97
C LEU A 35 -6.61 0.35 14.65
N ALA A 36 -7.55 -0.17 15.39
CA ALA A 36 -8.46 0.63 16.22
C ALA A 36 -7.72 1.33 17.36
N GLY A 37 -6.70 0.68 17.92
CA GLY A 37 -5.82 1.25 18.95
C GLY A 37 -4.73 2.20 18.41
N LEU A 38 -4.50 2.19 17.10
CA LEU A 38 -3.48 3.02 16.46
C LEU A 38 -4.00 4.45 16.27
N ASP A 39 -3.25 5.44 16.72
CA ASP A 39 -3.61 6.85 16.54
C ASP A 39 -3.14 7.38 15.18
N GLY A 40 -3.99 8.19 14.53
CA GLY A 40 -3.71 8.85 13.25
C GLY A 40 -3.98 7.99 12.00
N ASP A 41 -3.77 8.63 10.87
CA ASP A 41 -3.95 8.05 9.52
C ASP A 41 -2.72 7.25 9.08
N ILE A 42 -2.85 6.53 7.97
CA ILE A 42 -1.82 5.63 7.44
C ILE A 42 -1.41 6.10 6.04
N MET A 43 -0.12 6.27 5.79
CA MET A 43 0.40 6.55 4.46
C MET A 43 1.32 5.43 3.99
N ILE A 44 1.15 5.00 2.74
CA ILE A 44 1.93 3.95 2.10
C ILE A 44 2.72 4.57 0.96
N LEU A 45 4.04 4.66 1.12
CA LEU A 45 4.96 5.17 0.12
C LEU A 45 5.41 4.05 -0.81
N GLY A 46 5.20 4.21 -2.11
CA GLY A 46 5.46 3.17 -3.10
C GLY A 46 4.28 2.20 -3.26
N VAL A 47 3.06 2.67 -3.06
CA VAL A 47 1.83 1.87 -3.07
C VAL A 47 1.55 1.16 -4.40
N SER A 48 2.06 1.64 -5.51
CA SER A 48 1.85 1.04 -6.84
C SER A 48 2.73 -0.18 -7.15
N GLY A 49 3.54 -0.62 -6.19
CA GLY A 49 4.30 -1.86 -6.28
C GLY A 49 3.41 -3.10 -6.21
N LYS A 50 4.03 -4.29 -6.28
CA LYS A 50 3.27 -5.57 -6.34
C LYS A 50 2.36 -5.80 -5.14
N MET A 51 2.83 -5.49 -3.92
CA MET A 51 2.08 -5.71 -2.67
C MET A 51 1.28 -4.49 -2.21
N GLY A 52 1.62 -3.30 -2.70
CA GLY A 52 1.05 -2.05 -2.21
C GLY A 52 -0.46 -1.94 -2.32
N PRO A 53 -1.09 -2.25 -3.47
CA PRO A 53 -2.53 -2.12 -3.63
C PRO A 53 -3.32 -3.01 -2.67
N THR A 54 -2.93 -4.28 -2.51
CA THR A 54 -3.59 -5.20 -1.58
C THR A 54 -3.39 -4.80 -0.12
N LEU A 55 -2.21 -4.30 0.24
CA LEU A 55 -1.96 -3.76 1.57
C LEU A 55 -2.84 -2.53 1.87
N ALA A 56 -2.93 -1.59 0.92
CA ALA A 56 -3.75 -0.40 1.07
C ALA A 56 -5.24 -0.74 1.24
N ARG A 57 -5.75 -1.67 0.41
CA ARG A 57 -7.12 -2.19 0.53
C ARG A 57 -7.37 -2.85 1.87
N LEU A 58 -6.45 -3.70 2.32
CA LEU A 58 -6.53 -4.38 3.62
C LEU A 58 -6.57 -3.37 4.76
N ALA A 59 -5.68 -2.37 4.76
CA ALA A 59 -5.65 -1.32 5.76
C ALA A 59 -6.96 -0.52 5.80
N LYS A 60 -7.49 -0.15 4.63
CA LYS A 60 -8.77 0.58 4.53
C LYS A 60 -9.95 -0.25 5.03
N ARG A 61 -9.97 -1.55 4.75
CA ARG A 61 -11.01 -2.47 5.24
C ARG A 61 -10.93 -2.72 6.74
N ALA A 62 -9.72 -2.80 7.29
CA ALA A 62 -9.49 -3.01 8.71
C ALA A 62 -9.81 -1.75 9.55
N ALA A 63 -9.58 -0.56 8.98
CA ALA A 63 -9.79 0.71 9.66
C ALA A 63 -10.56 1.70 8.77
N PRO A 64 -11.85 1.46 8.50
CA PRO A 64 -12.65 2.27 7.56
C PRO A 64 -12.79 3.74 8.00
N GLY A 65 -12.66 4.03 9.28
CA GLY A 65 -12.67 5.40 9.82
C GLY A 65 -11.37 6.18 9.68
N LYS A 66 -10.27 5.50 9.27
CA LYS A 66 -8.98 6.17 9.04
C LYS A 66 -8.82 6.55 7.57
N THR A 67 -8.05 7.62 7.31
CA THR A 67 -7.55 7.90 5.97
C THR A 67 -6.37 6.97 5.67
N VAL A 68 -6.45 6.26 4.55
CA VAL A 68 -5.33 5.51 3.99
C VAL A 68 -4.88 6.23 2.73
N ILE A 69 -3.62 6.68 2.73
CA ILE A 69 -3.03 7.48 1.65
C ILE A 69 -2.02 6.61 0.90
N GLY A 70 -2.19 6.48 -0.40
CA GLY A 70 -1.25 5.78 -1.27
C GLY A 70 -0.43 6.77 -2.11
N VAL A 71 0.88 6.78 -1.93
CA VAL A 71 1.80 7.65 -2.68
C VAL A 71 2.61 6.84 -3.67
N ALA A 72 2.59 7.23 -4.93
CA ALA A 72 3.37 6.61 -6.00
C ALA A 72 3.45 7.52 -7.22
N ARG A 73 4.29 7.15 -8.19
CA ARG A 73 4.33 7.83 -9.50
C ARG A 73 3.15 7.47 -10.41
N TYR A 74 2.47 6.35 -10.12
CA TYR A 74 1.34 5.83 -10.91
C TYR A 74 1.62 5.71 -12.41
N SER A 75 2.81 5.25 -12.77
CA SER A 75 3.24 5.07 -14.16
C SER A 75 2.50 3.94 -14.88
N LYS A 76 1.85 3.03 -14.15
CA LYS A 76 0.98 2.00 -14.71
C LYS A 76 -0.47 2.43 -14.65
N THR A 77 -1.20 2.29 -15.76
CA THR A 77 -2.63 2.60 -15.85
C THR A 77 -3.46 1.68 -14.96
N GLY A 78 -4.57 2.23 -14.44
CA GLY A 78 -5.59 1.47 -13.69
C GLY A 78 -5.31 1.24 -12.22
N ILE A 79 -4.07 1.35 -11.74
CA ILE A 79 -3.77 1.14 -10.31
C ILE A 79 -4.38 2.25 -9.46
N ARG A 80 -4.26 3.50 -9.91
CA ARG A 80 -4.82 4.66 -9.22
C ARG A 80 -6.34 4.54 -9.09
N ASP A 81 -7.03 4.27 -10.20
CA ASP A 81 -8.48 4.14 -10.22
C ASP A 81 -8.98 3.01 -9.31
N ARG A 82 -8.23 1.90 -9.24
CA ARG A 82 -8.54 0.79 -8.32
C ARG A 82 -8.43 1.22 -6.86
N LEU A 83 -7.36 1.91 -6.50
CA LEU A 83 -7.14 2.42 -5.13
C LEU A 83 -8.21 3.43 -4.74
N ASP A 84 -8.50 4.39 -5.61
CA ASP A 84 -9.56 5.38 -5.40
C ASP A 84 -10.93 4.68 -5.23
N GLY A 85 -11.21 3.67 -6.05
CA GLY A 85 -12.44 2.85 -5.95
C GLY A 85 -12.55 2.06 -4.64
N TRP A 86 -11.46 1.78 -3.96
CA TRP A 86 -11.42 1.15 -2.63
C TRP A 86 -11.43 2.15 -1.46
N GLY A 87 -11.52 3.45 -1.76
CA GLY A 87 -11.52 4.52 -0.76
C GLY A 87 -10.14 4.84 -0.19
N VAL A 88 -9.07 4.49 -0.91
CA VAL A 88 -7.70 4.93 -0.62
C VAL A 88 -7.47 6.26 -1.30
N GLU A 89 -7.01 7.26 -0.57
CA GLU A 89 -6.61 8.54 -1.15
C GLU A 89 -5.29 8.39 -1.92
N THR A 90 -5.24 8.84 -3.16
CA THR A 90 -4.04 8.69 -3.98
C THR A 90 -3.34 10.01 -4.22
N ILE A 91 -2.04 10.07 -3.94
CA ILE A 91 -1.19 11.22 -4.23
C ILE A 91 -0.10 10.79 -5.20
N GLN A 92 0.01 11.49 -6.33
CA GLN A 92 1.08 11.27 -7.29
C GLN A 92 2.31 12.05 -6.87
N ALA A 93 3.41 11.34 -6.59
CA ALA A 93 4.70 11.94 -6.26
C ALA A 93 5.85 10.99 -6.63
N ASP A 94 7.00 11.58 -6.97
CA ASP A 94 8.26 10.86 -7.05
C ASP A 94 8.97 10.97 -5.69
N LEU A 95 9.23 9.83 -5.06
CA LEU A 95 9.90 9.79 -3.76
C LEU A 95 11.38 10.20 -3.79
N MET A 96 11.94 10.36 -4.98
CA MET A 96 13.29 10.93 -5.17
C MET A 96 13.27 12.47 -5.24
N ASP A 97 12.10 13.07 -5.36
CA ASP A 97 11.93 14.52 -5.40
C ASP A 97 11.68 15.06 -3.98
N ARG A 98 12.65 15.80 -3.46
CA ARG A 98 12.59 16.38 -2.10
C ARG A 98 11.49 17.44 -1.94
N GLU A 99 11.21 18.21 -2.99
CA GLU A 99 10.12 19.19 -2.93
C GLU A 99 8.77 18.46 -2.84
N ALA A 100 8.55 17.46 -3.70
CA ALA A 100 7.35 16.64 -3.68
C ALA A 100 7.16 15.94 -2.33
N LEU A 101 8.22 15.44 -1.70
CA LEU A 101 8.17 14.87 -0.35
C LEU A 101 7.79 15.91 0.71
N GLY A 102 8.25 17.15 0.56
CA GLY A 102 7.92 18.26 1.46
C GLY A 102 6.42 18.56 1.49
N GLU A 103 5.76 18.45 0.34
CA GLU A 103 4.33 18.73 0.15
C GLU A 103 3.40 17.61 0.62
N LEU A 104 3.93 16.40 0.88
CA LEU A 104 3.11 15.29 1.35
C LEU A 104 2.53 15.55 2.74
N PRO A 105 1.30 15.06 3.02
CA PRO A 105 0.77 15.00 4.37
C PRO A 105 1.74 14.32 5.32
N LYS A 106 1.66 14.65 6.61
CA LYS A 106 2.54 14.08 7.65
C LYS A 106 1.71 13.24 8.64
N PRO A 107 1.12 12.12 8.21
CA PRO A 107 0.39 11.25 9.12
C PRO A 107 1.35 10.58 10.11
N LYS A 108 0.82 10.12 11.24
CA LYS A 108 1.63 9.48 12.28
C LYS A 108 2.21 8.12 11.84
N ASN A 109 1.55 7.45 10.90
CA ASN A 109 1.91 6.08 10.51
C ASN A 109 2.30 6.06 9.04
N ILE A 110 3.56 5.71 8.77
CA ILE A 110 4.10 5.62 7.42
C ILE A 110 4.66 4.23 7.19
N ILE A 111 4.24 3.61 6.08
CA ILE A 111 4.76 2.34 5.59
C ILE A 111 5.56 2.60 4.32
N PHE A 112 6.86 2.36 4.37
CA PHE A 112 7.74 2.52 3.22
C PHE A 112 7.84 1.20 2.45
N MET A 113 7.34 1.18 1.22
CA MET A 113 7.33 -0.01 0.34
C MET A 113 8.00 0.24 -1.01
N ALA A 114 8.56 1.43 -1.23
CA ALA A 114 9.30 1.71 -2.44
C ALA A 114 10.63 0.94 -2.45
N GLY A 115 11.00 0.45 -3.61
CA GLY A 115 12.25 -0.27 -3.80
C GLY A 115 12.38 -0.77 -5.22
N ARG A 116 13.60 -1.17 -5.61
CA ARG A 116 13.88 -1.72 -6.91
C ARG A 116 14.48 -3.12 -6.75
N LYS A 117 13.76 -4.12 -7.24
CA LYS A 117 14.20 -5.51 -7.25
C LYS A 117 14.48 -6.02 -8.66
N PHE A 118 13.55 -5.77 -9.58
CA PHE A 118 13.65 -6.23 -10.96
C PHE A 118 14.28 -5.16 -11.87
N GLY A 119 15.02 -5.59 -12.90
CA GLY A 119 15.72 -4.68 -13.79
C GLY A 119 16.90 -3.96 -13.12
N SER A 120 17.47 -4.52 -12.06
CA SER A 120 18.62 -3.97 -11.36
C SER A 120 19.94 -4.21 -12.10
N SER A 121 20.01 -5.23 -12.95
CA SER A 121 21.19 -5.50 -13.77
C SER A 121 21.48 -4.35 -14.74
N GLY A 122 22.70 -3.82 -14.73
CA GLY A 122 23.11 -2.69 -15.55
C GLY A 122 22.62 -1.31 -15.07
N SER A 123 22.03 -1.21 -13.88
CA SER A 123 21.55 0.05 -13.28
C SER A 123 21.81 0.07 -11.78
N ALA A 124 23.09 -0.13 -11.40
CA ALA A 124 23.47 -0.19 -9.98
C ALA A 124 23.20 1.14 -9.26
N GLU A 125 23.46 2.27 -9.90
CA GLU A 125 23.21 3.61 -9.36
C GLU A 125 21.74 3.85 -9.07
N LEU A 126 20.83 3.45 -9.95
CA LEU A 126 19.40 3.61 -9.73
C LEU A 126 18.88 2.64 -8.66
N THR A 127 19.43 1.43 -8.63
CA THR A 127 19.10 0.45 -7.59
C THR A 127 19.50 0.95 -6.21
N TRP A 128 20.72 1.51 -6.11
CA TRP A 128 21.19 2.14 -4.87
C TRP A 128 20.32 3.34 -4.49
N ALA A 129 20.02 4.21 -5.43
CA ALA A 129 19.19 5.39 -5.18
C ALA A 129 17.82 5.01 -4.63
N MET A 130 17.15 4.02 -5.21
CA MET A 130 15.82 3.59 -4.78
C MET A 130 15.81 2.82 -3.46
N ASN A 131 16.84 2.03 -3.18
CA ASN A 131 16.86 1.12 -2.03
C ASN A 131 17.60 1.67 -0.81
N VAL A 132 18.46 2.67 -0.99
CA VAL A 132 19.28 3.26 0.08
C VAL A 132 19.01 4.74 0.23
N HIS A 133 19.17 5.52 -0.84
CA HIS A 133 19.03 6.99 -0.77
C HIS A 133 17.58 7.43 -0.57
N CYS A 134 16.64 6.84 -1.31
CA CYS A 134 15.23 7.18 -1.19
C CYS A 134 14.67 7.00 0.23
N PRO A 135 14.91 5.88 0.94
CA PRO A 135 14.51 5.75 2.35
C PRO A 135 15.14 6.81 3.28
N ALA A 136 16.32 7.30 2.94
CA ALA A 136 16.99 8.33 3.74
C ALA A 136 16.44 9.75 3.50
N LEU A 137 15.67 9.95 2.43
CA LEU A 137 14.99 11.23 2.14
C LEU A 137 13.66 11.37 2.85
N VAL A 138 13.00 10.25 3.16
CA VAL A 138 11.67 10.18 3.79
C VAL A 138 11.78 10.29 5.30
#